data_d0b112dada9c93b2147884519ca3aa1e
#
_entry.id   d0b112dada9c93b2147884519ca3aa1e
#
_cell.length_a   1.000
_cell.length_b   1.000
_cell.length_c   1.000
_cell.angle_alpha   90.00
_cell.angle_beta   90.00
_cell.angle_gamma   90.00
#
_symmetry.space_group_name_H-M   'P 1'
#
loop_
_entity.id
_entity.type
_entity.pdbx_description
1 polymer ?
#
loop_
_entity_poly.entity_id
_entity_poly.type
_entity_poly.pdbx_seq_one_letter_code
_entity_poly.pdbx_strand_id
1 'polypeptide(L)'
;KKFFLQNKFKKFLICEIPLLVESKINTFFDLVIFVGSSKITRLKRYQRNGGSKQIFNILDKRQMTPNKKIKYCDHVVVNNSSLIILKKKIFNILSKYE
;
A
#
# COMPACT_ATOMS: atom_id res chain seq x y z
N LYS A 1 10.56 -2.18 -3.42
CA LYS A 1 11.32 -2.02 -2.18
C LYS A 1 11.06 -3.20 -1.27
N LYS A 2 12.12 -3.82 -0.81
CA LYS A 2 12.06 -4.98 0.08
C LYS A 2 12.69 -4.65 1.42
N PHE A 3 12.08 -5.10 2.49
CA PHE A 3 12.68 -4.97 3.80
C PHE A 3 12.17 -6.09 4.71
N PHE A 4 12.98 -6.41 5.73
CA PHE A 4 12.60 -7.41 6.72
C PHE A 4 11.99 -6.72 7.94
N LEU A 5 10.92 -7.31 8.43
CA LEU A 5 10.32 -6.93 9.70
C LEU A 5 10.29 -8.17 10.58
N GLN A 6 10.81 -8.06 11.78
CA GLN A 6 10.78 -9.16 12.74
C GLN A 6 9.88 -8.78 13.91
N ASN A 7 8.89 -9.59 14.15
CA ASN A 7 8.08 -9.52 15.34
C ASN A 7 8.51 -10.62 16.32
N LYS A 8 7.87 -10.69 17.46
CA LYS A 8 8.26 -11.53 18.60
C LYS A 8 8.56 -12.99 18.24
N PHE A 9 7.75 -13.58 17.36
CA PHE A 9 7.86 -15.01 17.02
C PHE A 9 8.03 -15.29 15.54
N LYS A 10 7.99 -14.29 14.68
CA LYS A 10 7.97 -14.51 13.24
C LYS A 10 8.69 -13.41 12.49
N LYS A 11 9.43 -13.81 11.46
CA LYS A 11 10.12 -12.90 10.57
C LYS A 11 9.31 -12.73 9.29
N PHE A 12 9.08 -11.47 8.88
CA PHE A 12 8.37 -11.15 7.67
C PHE A 12 9.30 -10.50 6.65
N LEU A 13 9.17 -10.93 5.39
CA LEU A 13 9.76 -10.21 4.28
C LEU A 13 8.65 -9.35 3.66
N ILE A 14 8.86 -8.04 3.67
CA ILE A 14 7.87 -7.10 3.16
C ILE A 14 8.36 -6.52 1.84
N CYS A 15 7.50 -6.60 0.83
CA CYS A 15 7.74 -6.02 -0.49
C CYS A 15 6.72 -4.93 -0.76
N GLU A 16 7.21 -3.72 -1.01
CA GLU A 16 6.35 -2.61 -1.43
C GLU A 16 6.40 -2.54 -2.95
N ILE A 17 5.28 -2.89 -3.60
CA ILE A 17 5.22 -3.05 -5.05
C ILE A 17 4.08 -2.20 -5.61
N PRO A 18 4.40 -1.13 -6.35
CA PRO A 18 3.38 -0.38 -7.10
C PRO A 18 2.74 -1.27 -8.16
N LEU A 19 1.46 -1.07 -8.42
CA LEU A 19 0.73 -1.82 -9.44
C LEU A 19 0.79 -3.35 -9.25
N LEU A 20 0.89 -3.82 -8.01
CA LEU A 20 0.96 -5.26 -7.70
C LEU A 20 -0.23 -6.03 -8.27
N VAL A 21 -1.44 -5.57 -7.97
CA VAL A 21 -2.69 -6.22 -8.40
C VAL A 21 -2.86 -6.05 -9.91
N GLU A 22 -2.60 -4.86 -10.42
CA GLU A 22 -2.70 -4.55 -11.85
C GLU A 22 -1.76 -5.42 -12.68
N SER A 23 -0.60 -5.76 -12.13
CA SER A 23 0.38 -6.64 -12.78
C SER A 23 0.08 -8.14 -12.59
N LYS A 24 -0.97 -8.48 -11.85
CA LYS A 24 -1.41 -9.87 -11.61
C LYS A 24 -0.39 -10.74 -10.87
N ILE A 25 0.50 -10.13 -10.09
CA ILE A 25 1.50 -10.86 -9.29
C ILE A 25 1.14 -10.96 -7.82
N ASN A 26 -0.06 -10.51 -7.44
CA ASN A 26 -0.53 -10.57 -6.06
C ASN A 26 -0.60 -12.00 -5.53
N THR A 27 -0.82 -13.00 -6.40
CA THR A 27 -0.91 -14.40 -6.01
C THR A 27 0.43 -15.01 -5.61
N PHE A 28 1.54 -14.34 -5.90
CA PHE A 28 2.88 -14.79 -5.48
C PHE A 28 3.22 -14.44 -4.03
N PHE A 29 2.31 -13.79 -3.33
CA PHE A 29 2.54 -13.34 -1.95
C PHE A 29 1.57 -14.02 -0.99
N ASP A 30 2.04 -14.32 0.21
CA ASP A 30 1.22 -14.95 1.25
C ASP A 30 0.16 -14.01 1.80
N LEU A 31 0.46 -12.71 1.82
CA LEU A 31 -0.43 -11.69 2.36
C LEU A 31 -0.30 -10.43 1.54
N VAL A 32 -1.43 -9.89 1.11
CA VAL A 32 -1.49 -8.63 0.36
C VAL A 32 -2.25 -7.60 1.17
N ILE A 33 -1.58 -6.48 1.44
CA ILE A 33 -2.16 -5.35 2.17
C ILE A 33 -2.26 -4.17 1.20
N PHE A 34 -3.47 -3.66 1.02
CA PHE A 34 -3.69 -2.43 0.27
C PHE A 34 -3.61 -1.24 1.21
N VAL A 35 -2.72 -0.31 0.90
CA VAL A 35 -2.61 0.95 1.64
C VAL A 35 -3.21 2.05 0.78
N GLY A 36 -4.37 2.53 1.19
CA GLY A 36 -5.09 3.56 0.47
C GLY A 36 -5.03 4.91 1.16
N SER A 37 -5.23 5.96 0.38
CA SER A 37 -5.44 7.31 0.89
C SER A 37 -6.32 8.06 -0.08
N SER A 38 -6.90 9.17 0.36
CA SER A 38 -7.75 9.98 -0.51
C SER A 38 -6.96 10.50 -1.71
N LYS A 39 -7.63 10.73 -2.83
CA LYS A 39 -6.99 11.27 -4.03
C LYS A 39 -6.33 12.62 -3.75
N ILE A 40 -6.97 13.46 -2.95
CA ILE A 40 -6.44 14.77 -2.57
C ILE A 40 -5.13 14.61 -1.79
N THR A 41 -5.09 13.70 -0.83
CA THR A 41 -3.88 13.43 -0.04
C THR A 41 -2.75 12.92 -0.94
N ARG A 42 -3.04 11.98 -1.84
CA ARG A 42 -2.04 11.43 -2.77
C ARG A 42 -1.50 12.51 -3.71
N LEU A 43 -2.36 13.36 -4.23
CA LEU A 43 -1.96 14.47 -5.10
C LEU A 43 -1.05 15.44 -4.36
N LYS A 44 -1.39 15.83 -3.14
CA LYS A 44 -0.56 16.74 -2.33
C LYS A 44 0.83 16.15 -2.06
N ARG A 45 0.90 14.85 -1.74
CA ARG A 45 2.19 14.17 -1.52
C ARG A 45 3.02 14.15 -2.80
N TYR A 46 2.39 13.88 -3.94
CA TYR A 46 3.07 13.85 -5.23
C TYR A 46 3.62 15.23 -5.60
N GLN A 47 2.83 16.28 -5.41
CA GLN A 47 3.26 17.66 -5.68
C GLN A 47 4.37 18.11 -4.74
N ARG A 48 4.33 17.70 -3.47
CA ARG A 48 5.38 18.01 -2.50
C ARG A 48 6.73 17.45 -2.93
N ASN A 49 6.73 16.32 -3.62
CA ASN A 49 7.94 15.70 -4.15
C ASN A 49 8.29 16.17 -5.56
N GLY A 50 7.71 17.27 -6.03
CA GLY A 50 8.03 17.89 -7.31
C GLY A 50 7.19 17.43 -8.48
N GLY A 51 6.18 16.59 -8.27
CA GLY A 51 5.31 16.11 -9.34
C GLY A 51 4.25 17.13 -9.76
N SER A 52 3.78 17.04 -11.01
CA SER A 52 2.72 17.87 -11.52
C SER A 52 1.36 17.19 -11.41
N LYS A 53 0.30 18.00 -11.29
CA LYS A 53 -1.07 17.50 -11.26
C LYS A 53 -1.44 16.75 -12.54
N GLN A 54 -0.97 17.21 -13.69
CA GLN A 54 -1.24 16.61 -14.98
C GLN A 54 -0.68 15.19 -15.07
N ILE A 55 0.59 15.01 -14.68
CA ILE A 55 1.23 13.70 -14.66
C ILE A 55 0.55 12.80 -13.63
N PHE A 56 0.22 13.34 -12.45
CA PHE A 56 -0.51 12.58 -11.44
C PHE A 56 -1.82 12.00 -11.98
N ASN A 57 -2.61 12.80 -12.69
CA ASN A 57 -3.88 12.35 -13.24
C ASN A 57 -3.69 11.24 -14.29
N ILE A 58 -2.65 11.33 -15.11
CA ILE A 58 -2.31 10.30 -16.09
C ILE A 58 -1.96 8.98 -15.38
N LEU A 59 -1.11 9.04 -14.37
CA LEU A 59 -0.71 7.86 -13.61
C LEU A 59 -1.87 7.25 -12.83
N ASP A 60 -2.72 8.08 -12.25
CA ASP A 60 -3.86 7.62 -11.46
C ASP A 60 -4.86 6.85 -12.32
N LYS A 61 -5.07 7.27 -13.57
CA LYS A 61 -5.97 6.56 -14.50
C LYS A 61 -5.48 5.17 -14.90
N ARG A 62 -4.18 4.92 -14.80
CA ARG A 62 -3.59 3.61 -15.12
C ARG A 62 -3.78 2.59 -13.99
N GLN A 63 -4.07 3.07 -12.80
CA GLN A 63 -4.27 2.19 -11.66
C GLN A 63 -5.70 1.67 -11.61
N MET A 64 -5.83 0.45 -11.14
CA MET A 64 -7.14 -0.13 -10.84
C MET A 64 -7.83 0.69 -9.75
N THR A 65 -9.14 0.90 -9.87
CA THR A 65 -9.88 1.63 -8.84
C THR A 65 -9.78 0.91 -7.49
N PRO A 66 -9.81 1.65 -6.36
CA PRO A 66 -9.75 1.03 -5.04
C PRO A 66 -10.80 -0.06 -4.83
N ASN A 67 -12.03 0.16 -5.29
CA ASN A 67 -13.10 -0.83 -5.13
C ASN A 67 -12.81 -2.17 -5.83
N LYS A 68 -12.15 -2.12 -6.98
CA LYS A 68 -11.72 -3.33 -7.69
C LYS A 68 -10.49 -3.96 -7.04
N LYS A 69 -9.55 -3.12 -6.61
CA LYS A 69 -8.29 -3.56 -6.01
C LYS A 69 -8.49 -4.30 -4.69
N ILE A 70 -9.43 -3.84 -3.86
CA ILE A 70 -9.73 -4.43 -2.56
C ILE A 70 -10.08 -5.92 -2.67
N LYS A 71 -10.71 -6.34 -3.76
CA LYS A 71 -11.09 -7.74 -3.96
C LYS A 71 -9.90 -8.70 -4.02
N TYR A 72 -8.71 -8.18 -4.31
CA TYR A 72 -7.49 -8.97 -4.45
C TYR A 72 -6.55 -8.83 -3.25
N CYS A 73 -7.01 -8.15 -2.20
CA CYS A 73 -6.19 -7.85 -1.03
C CYS A 73 -6.78 -8.54 0.21
N ASP A 74 -5.90 -8.98 1.10
CA ASP A 74 -6.31 -9.60 2.35
C ASP A 74 -6.71 -8.58 3.40
N HIS A 75 -6.08 -7.42 3.38
CA HIS A 75 -6.35 -6.33 4.31
C HIS A 75 -6.29 -4.99 3.60
N VAL A 76 -7.04 -4.03 4.15
CA VAL A 76 -7.05 -2.64 3.67
C VAL A 76 -6.67 -1.72 4.82
N VAL A 77 -5.70 -0.86 4.58
CA VAL A 77 -5.28 0.17 5.53
C VAL A 77 -5.41 1.52 4.86
N VAL A 78 -6.10 2.45 5.52
CA VAL A 78 -6.22 3.81 5.03
C VAL A 78 -5.17 4.68 5.73
N ASN A 79 -4.34 5.36 4.93
CA ASN A 79 -3.29 6.24 5.43
C ASN A 79 -3.48 7.66 4.92
N ASN A 80 -4.27 8.46 5.65
CA ASN A 80 -4.43 9.88 5.40
C ASN A 80 -3.66 10.74 6.41
N SER A 81 -2.84 10.11 7.24
CA SER A 81 -2.11 10.79 8.32
C SER A 81 -0.62 10.40 8.30
N SER A 82 -0.01 10.22 9.45
CA SER A 82 1.43 10.04 9.57
C SER A 82 1.89 8.62 9.27
N LEU A 83 3.18 8.50 8.95
CA LEU A 83 3.86 7.22 8.76
C LEU A 83 3.85 6.36 10.03
N ILE A 84 3.90 7.00 11.20
CA ILE A 84 3.86 6.31 12.49
C ILE A 84 2.55 5.55 12.66
N ILE A 85 1.43 6.20 12.34
CA ILE A 85 0.10 5.58 12.44
C ILE A 85 -0.03 4.43 11.43
N LEU A 86 0.50 4.62 10.23
CA LEU A 86 0.52 3.55 9.22
C LEU A 86 1.28 2.32 9.72
N LYS A 87 2.46 2.53 10.29
CA LYS A 87 3.26 1.43 10.86
C LYS A 87 2.51 0.67 11.94
N LYS A 88 1.84 1.39 12.84
CA LYS A 88 1.03 0.75 13.89
C LYS A 88 -0.08 -0.12 13.32
N LYS A 89 -0.77 0.37 12.29
CA LYS A 89 -1.84 -0.40 11.64
C LYS A 89 -1.31 -1.67 10.99
N ILE A 90 -0.17 -1.58 10.31
CA ILE A 90 0.47 -2.74 9.69
C ILE A 90 0.93 -3.75 10.74
N PHE A 91 1.55 -3.29 11.83
CA PHE A 91 1.95 -4.17 12.93
C PHE A 91 0.75 -4.90 13.54
N ASN A 92 -0.37 -4.22 13.72
CA ASN A 92 -1.59 -4.84 14.26
C ASN A 92 -2.10 -5.95 13.35
N ILE A 93 -2.01 -5.77 12.03
CA ILE A 93 -2.39 -6.81 11.06
C ILE A 93 -1.43 -7.98 11.16
N LEU A 94 -0.13 -7.73 11.12
CA LEU A 94 0.89 -8.78 11.12
C LEU A 94 0.87 -9.61 12.42
N SER A 95 0.52 -9.01 13.55
CA SER A 95 0.44 -9.72 14.81
C SER A 95 -0.59 -10.85 14.82
N LYS A 96 -1.59 -10.78 13.93
CA LYS A 96 -2.58 -11.85 13.77
C LYS A 96 -2.02 -13.09 13.08
N TYR A 97 -0.86 -12.99 12.47
CA TYR A 97 -0.23 -14.07 11.70
C TYR A 97 1.02 -14.64 12.39
N GLU A 98 1.25 -14.28 13.62
CA GLU A 98 2.35 -14.83 14.42
C GLU A 98 2.05 -16.21 14.98
#